data_c14f65e6a2edaa83c1dace444bed4b74
#
_entry.id   c14f65e6a2edaa83c1dace444bed4b74
#
_cell.length_a   1.000
_cell.length_b   1.000
_cell.length_c   1.000
_cell.angle_alpha   90.00
_cell.angle_beta   90.00
_cell.angle_gamma   90.00
#
_symmetry.space_group_name_H-M   'P 1'
#
loop_
_entity.id
_entity.type
_entity.pdbx_description
1 polymer ?
#
loop_
_entity_poly.entity_id
_entity_poly.type
_entity_poly.pdbx_seq_one_letter_code
_entity_poly.pdbx_strand_id
1 'polypeptide(L)'
;MKVVIDASCALALAMPDESAPASAAAVLARDLLAPFIWPIEVANAERLAIKRKRMTLELAQATTVAVQAIGVSVQPEMTESVAHHFQPARSYGLSPWDALYVDLALKGRHELATKDAHRIAVATRLGITVHQ
;
A
#
# COMPACT_ATOMS: atom_id res chain seq x y z
N MET A 1 17.54 -1.34 -2.19
CA MET A 1 16.24 -0.97 -2.79
C MET A 1 15.12 -1.74 -2.10
N LYS A 2 14.15 -1.04 -1.60
CA LYS A 2 13.01 -1.62 -0.89
C LYS A 2 11.77 -1.59 -1.79
N VAL A 3 10.68 -2.18 -1.32
CA VAL A 3 9.38 -2.12 -2.01
C VAL A 3 8.40 -1.39 -1.10
N VAL A 4 7.80 -0.32 -1.62
CA VAL A 4 6.68 0.35 -0.98
C VAL A 4 5.43 -0.48 -1.27
N ILE A 5 4.76 -0.96 -0.21
CA ILE A 5 3.57 -1.80 -0.35
C ILE A 5 2.33 -1.02 0.10
N ASP A 6 1.26 -1.06 -0.68
CA ASP A 6 0.01 -0.45 -0.26
C ASP A 6 -0.93 -1.47 0.41
N ALA A 7 -2.05 -0.96 0.93
CA ALA A 7 -3.00 -1.80 1.65
C ALA A 7 -3.63 -2.87 0.75
N SER A 8 -3.91 -2.55 -0.51
CA SER A 8 -4.54 -3.48 -1.45
C SER A 8 -3.64 -4.70 -1.71
N CYS A 9 -2.36 -4.46 -1.92
CA CYS A 9 -1.40 -5.53 -2.14
C CYS A 9 -1.16 -6.35 -0.87
N ALA A 10 -1.02 -5.70 0.28
CA ALA A 10 -0.83 -6.40 1.56
C ALA A 10 -2.01 -7.32 1.88
N LEU A 11 -3.24 -6.86 1.67
CA LEU A 11 -4.43 -7.68 1.87
C LEU A 11 -4.50 -8.84 0.88
N ALA A 12 -4.14 -8.63 -0.38
CA ALA A 12 -4.10 -9.70 -1.37
C ALA A 12 -3.10 -10.81 -1.00
N LEU A 13 -2.00 -10.44 -0.35
CA LEU A 13 -1.01 -11.41 0.14
C LEU A 13 -1.48 -12.16 1.39
N ALA A 14 -2.33 -11.55 2.20
CA ALA A 14 -2.75 -12.08 3.51
C ALA A 14 -4.10 -12.81 3.48
N MET A 15 -4.99 -12.47 2.54
CA MET A 15 -6.33 -13.05 2.48
C MET A 15 -6.34 -14.35 1.66
N PRO A 16 -6.86 -15.44 2.22
CA PRO A 16 -6.82 -16.74 1.55
C PRO A 16 -7.75 -16.85 0.33
N ASP A 17 -8.77 -16.01 0.25
CA ASP A 17 -9.73 -15.95 -0.87
C ASP A 17 -9.35 -14.96 -1.97
N GLU A 18 -8.32 -14.17 -1.74
CA GLU A 18 -7.77 -13.27 -2.75
C GLU A 18 -6.72 -13.99 -3.59
N SER A 19 -6.73 -13.72 -4.89
CA SER A 19 -5.65 -14.19 -5.76
C SER A 19 -4.38 -13.44 -5.42
N ALA A 20 -3.37 -14.14 -4.97
CA ALA A 20 -2.06 -13.55 -4.77
C ALA A 20 -1.53 -13.03 -6.10
N PRO A 21 -0.91 -11.84 -6.13
CA PRO A 21 -0.31 -11.34 -7.36
C PRO A 21 0.81 -12.28 -7.83
N ALA A 22 1.04 -12.32 -9.15
CA ALA A 22 2.12 -13.15 -9.70
C ALA A 22 3.50 -12.79 -9.12
N SER A 23 3.65 -11.55 -8.66
CA SER A 23 4.86 -11.03 -8.03
C SER A 23 4.98 -11.33 -6.53
N ALA A 24 4.04 -12.07 -5.92
CA ALA A 24 3.96 -12.26 -4.47
C ALA A 24 5.27 -12.71 -3.84
N ALA A 25 5.90 -13.74 -4.41
CA ALA A 25 7.17 -14.26 -3.89
C ALA A 25 8.29 -13.21 -3.96
N ALA A 26 8.35 -12.46 -5.06
CA ALA A 26 9.36 -11.42 -5.24
C ALA A 26 9.15 -10.27 -4.25
N VAL A 27 7.91 -9.88 -4.00
CA VAL A 27 7.56 -8.82 -3.04
C VAL A 27 7.90 -9.26 -1.62
N LEU A 28 7.47 -10.46 -1.22
CA LEU A 28 7.70 -10.99 0.13
C LEU A 28 9.18 -11.25 0.45
N ALA A 29 10.01 -11.39 -0.57
CA ALA A 29 11.46 -11.58 -0.39
C ALA A 29 12.20 -10.26 -0.15
N ARG A 30 11.53 -9.12 -0.23
CA ARG A 30 12.14 -7.79 -0.14
C ARG A 30 11.83 -7.14 1.20
N ASP A 31 12.64 -6.16 1.56
CA ASP A 31 12.31 -5.25 2.66
C ASP A 31 11.15 -4.36 2.24
N LEU A 32 10.10 -4.36 3.06
CA LEU A 32 8.85 -3.65 2.75
C LEU A 32 8.70 -2.42 3.63
N LEU A 33 8.20 -1.34 3.03
CA LEU A 33 7.88 -0.12 3.76
C LEU A 33 6.57 0.48 3.24
N ALA A 34 5.96 1.34 4.06
CA ALA A 34 4.73 2.01 3.71
C ALA A 34 4.66 3.37 4.40
N PRO A 35 3.91 4.34 3.85
CA PRO A 35 3.70 5.61 4.51
C PRO A 35 2.81 5.46 5.76
N PHE A 36 2.82 6.49 6.61
CA PHE A 36 2.10 6.49 7.90
C PHE A 36 0.62 6.14 7.80
N ILE A 37 -0.02 6.40 6.66
CA ILE A 37 -1.45 6.15 6.44
C ILE A 37 -1.79 4.66 6.27
N TRP A 38 -0.78 3.83 5.96
CA TRP A 38 -0.99 2.43 5.60
C TRP A 38 -1.79 1.60 6.62
N PRO A 39 -1.50 1.65 7.94
CA PRO A 39 -2.29 0.87 8.91
C PRO A 39 -3.76 1.30 8.93
N ILE A 40 -4.02 2.58 8.71
CA ILE A 40 -5.40 3.11 8.68
C ILE A 40 -6.12 2.60 7.42
N GLU A 41 -5.45 2.57 6.29
CA GLU A 41 -6.04 2.05 5.05
C GLU A 41 -6.32 0.55 5.14
N VAL A 42 -5.42 -0.24 5.72
CA VAL A 42 -5.66 -1.67 5.96
C VAL A 42 -6.87 -1.86 6.87
N ALA A 43 -6.92 -1.16 7.99
CA ALA A 43 -8.05 -1.26 8.92
C ALA A 43 -9.37 -0.87 8.27
N ASN A 44 -9.37 0.18 7.45
CA ASN A 44 -10.57 0.61 6.75
C ASN A 44 -11.03 -0.42 5.70
N ALA A 45 -10.10 -1.03 4.99
CA ALA A 45 -10.41 -2.07 4.01
C ALA A 45 -11.02 -3.31 4.68
N GLU A 46 -10.51 -3.72 5.84
CA GLU A 46 -11.08 -4.82 6.62
C GLU A 46 -12.50 -4.47 7.10
N ARG A 47 -12.67 -3.26 7.63
CA ARG A 47 -13.99 -2.78 8.07
C ARG A 47 -15.01 -2.80 6.93
N LEU A 48 -14.63 -2.33 5.76
CA LEU A 48 -15.50 -2.34 4.58
C LEU A 48 -15.81 -3.76 4.10
N ALA A 49 -14.84 -4.67 4.17
CA ALA A 49 -15.05 -6.06 3.80
C ALA A 49 -16.07 -6.75 4.71
N ILE A 50 -16.03 -6.47 6.02
CA ILE A 50 -17.03 -6.95 6.97
C ILE A 50 -18.39 -6.35 6.63
N LYS A 51 -18.48 -5.04 6.44
CA LYS A 51 -19.73 -4.34 6.11
C LYS A 51 -20.37 -4.88 4.84
N ARG A 52 -19.57 -5.23 3.85
CA ARG A 52 -20.03 -5.79 2.57
C ARG A 52 -20.20 -7.30 2.59
N LYS A 53 -20.10 -7.92 3.76
CA LYS A 53 -20.23 -9.37 3.96
C LYS A 53 -19.24 -10.21 3.14
N ARG A 54 -18.11 -9.64 2.80
CA ARG A 54 -17.00 -10.37 2.15
C ARG A 54 -16.11 -11.07 3.16
N MET A 55 -16.22 -10.70 4.43
CA MET A 55 -15.33 -11.15 5.50
C MET A 55 -16.11 -11.22 6.81
N THR A 56 -15.87 -12.26 7.59
CA THR A 56 -16.36 -12.34 8.97
C THR A 56 -15.41 -11.61 9.91
N LEU A 57 -15.83 -11.33 11.14
CA LEU A 57 -14.98 -10.74 12.15
C LEU A 57 -13.77 -11.64 12.44
N GLU A 58 -13.98 -12.96 12.56
CA GLU A 58 -12.90 -13.91 12.80
C GLU A 58 -11.86 -13.91 11.68
N LEU A 59 -12.32 -13.87 10.43
CA LEU A 59 -11.41 -13.79 9.29
C LEU A 59 -10.65 -12.48 9.27
N ALA A 60 -11.31 -11.36 9.61
CA ALA A 60 -10.64 -10.05 9.71
C ALA A 60 -9.54 -10.06 10.76
N GLN A 61 -9.80 -10.65 11.92
CA GLN A 61 -8.79 -10.78 12.99
C GLN A 61 -7.60 -11.62 12.54
N ALA A 62 -7.86 -12.75 11.87
CA ALA A 62 -6.80 -13.60 11.30
C ALA A 62 -6.00 -12.87 10.22
N THR A 63 -6.68 -12.09 9.38
CA THR A 63 -6.05 -11.29 8.32
C THR A 63 -5.16 -10.21 8.93
N THR A 64 -5.60 -9.54 10.00
CA THR A 64 -4.78 -8.55 10.72
C THR A 64 -3.47 -9.18 11.20
N VAL A 65 -3.54 -10.35 11.80
CA VAL A 65 -2.33 -11.08 12.25
C VAL A 65 -1.42 -11.39 11.06
N ALA A 66 -1.98 -11.87 9.97
CA ALA A 66 -1.21 -12.20 8.76
C ALA A 66 -0.54 -10.99 8.14
N VAL A 67 -1.25 -9.86 8.05
CA VAL A 67 -0.71 -8.60 7.53
C VAL A 67 0.44 -8.10 8.41
N GLN A 68 0.28 -8.13 9.72
CA GLN A 68 1.34 -7.73 10.64
C GLN A 68 2.57 -8.63 10.53
N ALA A 69 2.38 -9.92 10.26
CA ALA A 69 3.46 -10.88 10.09
C ALA A 69 4.29 -10.65 8.81
N ILE A 70 3.77 -9.91 7.84
CA ILE A 70 4.55 -9.55 6.63
C ILE A 70 5.76 -8.69 6.97
N GLY A 71 5.69 -7.89 8.05
CA GLY A 71 6.84 -7.13 8.53
C GLY A 71 7.06 -5.82 7.77
N VAL A 72 5.99 -5.09 7.47
CA VAL A 72 6.07 -3.78 6.80
C VAL A 72 6.57 -2.73 7.78
N SER A 73 7.62 -1.99 7.39
CA SER A 73 8.13 -0.85 8.14
C SER A 73 7.31 0.40 7.79
N VAL A 74 6.54 0.89 8.75
CA VAL A 74 5.68 2.07 8.54
C VAL A 74 6.48 3.33 8.84
N GLN A 75 6.49 4.26 7.88
CA GLN A 75 7.20 5.53 8.03
C GLN A 75 6.39 6.47 8.92
N PRO A 76 7.02 7.18 9.86
CA PRO A 76 6.30 8.17 10.65
C PRO A 76 5.91 9.38 9.79
N GLU A 77 4.84 10.07 10.19
CA GLU A 77 4.52 11.35 9.59
C GLU A 77 5.53 12.39 10.02
N MET A 78 6.15 13.08 9.05
CA MET A 78 7.25 14.00 9.31
C MET A 78 6.83 15.46 9.30
N THR A 79 5.59 15.79 8.92
CA THR A 79 5.18 17.19 8.76
C THR A 79 3.67 17.38 8.90
N GLU A 80 3.30 18.54 9.45
CA GLU A 80 1.91 19.02 9.48
C GLU A 80 1.63 20.01 8.33
N SER A 81 2.56 20.24 7.44
CA SER A 81 2.42 21.22 6.36
C SER A 81 1.41 20.75 5.31
N VAL A 82 0.36 21.53 5.11
CA VAL A 82 -0.61 21.32 4.04
C VAL A 82 0.05 21.33 2.66
N ALA A 83 0.97 22.29 2.45
CA ALA A 83 1.69 22.42 1.19
C ALA A 83 2.51 21.16 0.87
N HIS A 84 3.11 20.54 1.88
CA HIS A 84 3.91 19.32 1.70
C HIS A 84 3.06 18.16 1.17
N HIS A 85 1.80 18.08 1.54
CA HIS A 85 0.88 17.07 1.04
C HIS A 85 0.19 17.48 -0.27
N PHE A 86 -0.07 18.77 -0.44
CA PHE A 86 -0.73 19.29 -1.64
C PHE A 86 0.16 19.22 -2.88
N GLN A 87 1.43 19.54 -2.75
CA GLN A 87 2.36 19.63 -3.89
C GLN A 87 2.53 18.30 -4.65
N PRO A 88 2.81 17.17 -3.98
CA PRO A 88 2.92 15.89 -4.68
C PRO A 88 1.58 15.46 -5.32
N ALA A 89 0.47 15.65 -4.62
CA ALA A 89 -0.84 15.32 -5.14
C ALA A 89 -1.12 16.08 -6.44
N ARG A 90 -0.85 17.37 -6.46
CA ARG A 90 -1.00 18.20 -7.66
C ARG A 90 -0.05 17.78 -8.77
N SER A 91 1.21 17.57 -8.45
CA SER A 91 2.25 17.20 -9.41
C SER A 91 1.95 15.88 -10.11
N TYR A 92 1.47 14.90 -9.36
CA TYR A 92 1.22 13.57 -9.89
C TYR A 92 -0.21 13.40 -10.44
N GLY A 93 -1.09 14.35 -10.17
CA GLY A 93 -2.51 14.21 -10.53
C GLY A 93 -3.22 13.13 -9.73
N LEU A 94 -2.85 12.96 -8.46
CA LEU A 94 -3.38 11.95 -7.55
C LEU A 94 -4.02 12.61 -6.34
N SER A 95 -4.87 11.84 -5.62
CA SER A 95 -5.27 12.25 -4.28
C SER A 95 -4.03 12.34 -3.36
N PRO A 96 -4.07 13.14 -2.28
CA PRO A 96 -2.95 13.15 -1.33
C PRO A 96 -2.62 11.77 -0.75
N TRP A 97 -3.63 10.92 -0.56
CA TRP A 97 -3.47 9.54 -0.07
C TRP A 97 -2.65 8.70 -1.03
N ASP A 98 -3.02 8.70 -2.30
CA ASP A 98 -2.31 7.97 -3.35
C ASP A 98 -0.91 8.52 -3.56
N ALA A 99 -0.77 9.84 -3.50
CA ALA A 99 0.51 10.53 -3.67
C ALA A 99 1.53 10.15 -2.58
N LEU A 100 1.09 9.81 -1.36
CA LEU A 100 1.99 9.36 -0.30
C LEU A 100 2.81 8.13 -0.71
N TYR A 101 2.16 7.16 -1.35
CA TYR A 101 2.81 5.93 -1.80
C TYR A 101 3.78 6.18 -2.95
N VAL A 102 3.31 6.89 -3.96
CA VAL A 102 4.11 7.19 -5.15
C VAL A 102 5.31 8.07 -4.81
N ASP A 103 5.11 9.09 -3.96
CA ASP A 103 6.16 10.01 -3.55
C ASP A 103 7.24 9.29 -2.71
N LEU A 104 6.82 8.40 -1.81
CA LEU A 104 7.75 7.60 -1.01
C LEU A 104 8.63 6.71 -1.90
N ALA A 105 8.02 6.05 -2.89
CA ALA A 105 8.73 5.22 -3.83
C ALA A 105 9.71 6.03 -4.69
N LEU A 106 9.23 7.16 -5.23
CA LEU A 106 10.03 7.99 -6.12
C LEU A 106 11.25 8.61 -5.40
N LYS A 107 11.01 9.24 -4.26
CA LYS A 107 12.07 9.92 -3.49
C LYS A 107 13.09 8.95 -2.91
N GLY A 108 12.64 7.80 -2.46
CA GLY A 108 13.51 6.77 -1.91
C GLY A 108 14.16 5.87 -2.96
N ARG A 109 13.79 6.03 -4.23
CA ARG A 109 14.22 5.14 -5.33
C ARG A 109 13.83 3.69 -5.03
N HIS A 110 12.62 3.50 -4.55
CA HIS A 110 12.05 2.18 -4.24
C HIS A 110 11.12 1.74 -5.36
N GLU A 111 10.80 0.46 -5.34
CA GLU A 111 9.74 -0.11 -6.17
C GLU A 111 8.39 0.04 -5.46
N LEU A 112 7.29 -0.18 -6.16
CA LEU A 112 5.94 -0.05 -5.62
C LEU A 112 5.14 -1.33 -5.88
N ALA A 113 4.53 -1.88 -4.83
CA ALA A 113 3.61 -3.01 -4.94
C ALA A 113 2.18 -2.52 -4.68
N THR A 114 1.33 -2.57 -5.70
CA THR A 114 -0.04 -2.07 -5.64
C THR A 114 -0.93 -2.79 -6.66
N LYS A 115 -2.22 -2.88 -6.36
CA LYS A 115 -3.26 -3.32 -7.29
C LYS A 115 -4.13 -2.15 -7.77
N ASP A 116 -3.87 -0.94 -7.28
CA ASP A 116 -4.65 0.24 -7.62
C ASP A 116 -4.25 0.79 -8.99
N ALA A 117 -5.22 0.90 -9.91
CA ALA A 117 -4.98 1.31 -11.28
C ALA A 117 -4.39 2.71 -11.41
N HIS A 118 -4.82 3.66 -10.57
CA HIS A 118 -4.32 5.04 -10.61
C HIS A 118 -2.87 5.11 -10.14
N ARG A 119 -2.53 4.38 -9.08
CA ARG A 119 -1.15 4.30 -8.56
C ARG A 119 -0.24 3.64 -9.58
N ILE A 120 -0.69 2.54 -10.21
CA ILE A 120 0.07 1.84 -11.25
C ILE A 120 0.37 2.77 -12.41
N ALA A 121 -0.64 3.48 -12.93
CA ALA A 121 -0.48 4.35 -14.10
C ALA A 121 0.53 5.48 -13.83
N VAL A 122 0.42 6.15 -12.69
CA VAL A 122 1.31 7.27 -12.35
C VAL A 122 2.72 6.77 -12.05
N ALA A 123 2.87 5.70 -11.26
CA ALA A 123 4.17 5.12 -10.94
C ALA A 123 4.92 4.68 -12.20
N THR A 124 4.22 4.02 -13.12
CA THR A 124 4.78 3.59 -14.39
C THR A 124 5.26 4.78 -15.21
N ARG A 125 4.45 5.84 -15.30
CA ARG A 125 4.82 7.07 -16.00
C ARG A 125 6.07 7.72 -15.42
N LEU A 126 6.26 7.62 -14.10
CA LEU A 126 7.42 8.19 -13.40
C LEU A 126 8.65 7.27 -13.42
N GLY A 127 8.58 6.13 -14.07
CA GLY A 127 9.70 5.19 -14.15
C GLY A 127 9.90 4.32 -12.92
N ILE A 128 8.90 4.24 -12.04
CA ILE A 128 8.94 3.36 -10.88
C ILE A 128 8.59 1.93 -11.31
N THR A 129 9.38 0.96 -10.89
CA THR A 129 9.05 -0.46 -11.09
C THR A 129 7.84 -0.83 -10.23
N VAL A 130 6.82 -1.39 -10.86
CA VAL A 130 5.56 -1.75 -10.19
C VAL A 130 5.38 -3.25 -10.18
N HIS A 131 5.04 -3.78 -9.00
CA HIS A 131 4.60 -5.15 -8.78
C HIS A 131 3.08 -5.17 -8.61
N GLN A 132 2.40 -6.00 -9.39
CA GLN A 132 0.95 -6.09 -9.37
C GLN A 132 0.43 -7.53 -9.44
#